data_5c7649e3707cb3c8be0d256fea72b5a6
#
_entry.id   5c7649e3707cb3c8be0d256fea72b5a6
#
_cell.length_a   1.000
_cell.length_b   1.000
_cell.length_c   1.000
_cell.angle_alpha   90.00
_cell.angle_beta   90.00
_cell.angle_gamma   90.00
#
_symmetry.space_group_name_H-M   'P 1'
#
loop_
_entity.id
_entity.type
_entity.pdbx_description
1 polymer ?
#
loop_
_entity_poly.entity_id
_entity_poly.type
_entity_poly.pdbx_seq_one_letter_code
_entity_poly.pdbx_strand_id
1 'polypeptide(L)'
;MNSTERVWAALNLQQVDQVPIHAIAVDGNICDEVLGKPPRSAFDVIDDLEKQYPDDWVERVNSIITEIEINVFSRAMETAAAIGYDTCGAGYIPFKFENKVEMSDIFGRKYKIINIDGNIFPDYYGGMINNQEDWEKFPKPDLKEIFRRAKKFFKTILRRSKNFKNPDFCIMAQDDFASVFPPVWQGMGMNAFARALRNNPKLIKERFDQTTEFVMGIFKVYSECGAKIFFEGGDIAFKGGPLINPKYIKQYVLPYIKRVTDAVHEWGGKIIFHSDGDITTLLDFVVEAGFDALHCLEPPYVDLDLVKKKVGDKLCLLGNIDTAHILVKGTKQEVENAVKYAIKALGPEGGYILSPSNSHPLMTYKHIKWMIEATKKFGVYPLQL
;
A
#
# COMPACT_ATOMS: atom_id res chain seq x y z
N MET A 1 -19.82 -15.32 7.18
CA MET A 1 -18.40 -15.43 6.78
C MET A 1 -17.52 -14.74 7.81
N ASN A 2 -16.31 -15.26 8.09
CA ASN A 2 -15.29 -14.52 8.82
C ASN A 2 -14.60 -13.49 7.89
N SER A 3 -13.76 -12.61 8.44
CA SER A 3 -13.12 -11.53 7.65
C SER A 3 -12.26 -12.04 6.50
N THR A 4 -11.44 -13.07 6.73
CA THR A 4 -10.58 -13.66 5.68
C THR A 4 -11.41 -14.31 4.57
N GLU A 5 -12.45 -15.08 4.92
CA GLU A 5 -13.36 -15.70 3.95
C GLU A 5 -14.09 -14.66 3.11
N ARG A 6 -14.57 -13.57 3.75
CA ARG A 6 -15.30 -12.49 3.09
C ARG A 6 -14.41 -11.74 2.09
N VAL A 7 -13.20 -11.37 2.49
CA VAL A 7 -12.23 -10.70 1.59
C VAL A 7 -11.86 -11.61 0.43
N TRP A 8 -11.58 -12.90 0.70
CA TRP A 8 -11.23 -13.86 -0.36
C TRP A 8 -12.35 -14.08 -1.34
N ALA A 9 -13.60 -14.20 -0.87
CA ALA A 9 -14.78 -14.34 -1.74
C ALA A 9 -14.99 -13.11 -2.62
N ALA A 10 -14.84 -11.90 -2.06
CA ALA A 10 -14.92 -10.65 -2.83
C ALA A 10 -13.86 -10.58 -3.93
N LEU A 11 -12.60 -10.94 -3.64
CA LEU A 11 -11.51 -11.01 -4.63
C LEU A 11 -11.75 -12.06 -5.73
N ASN A 12 -12.59 -13.07 -5.47
CA ASN A 12 -13.03 -14.05 -6.47
C ASN A 12 -14.36 -13.68 -7.14
N LEU A 13 -14.78 -12.41 -7.03
CA LEU A 13 -16.05 -11.90 -7.61
C LEU A 13 -17.28 -12.68 -7.15
N GLN A 14 -17.20 -13.29 -5.96
CA GLN A 14 -18.30 -14.05 -5.37
C GLN A 14 -19.15 -13.16 -4.47
N GLN A 15 -20.42 -13.53 -4.34
CA GLN A 15 -21.31 -12.86 -3.39
C GLN A 15 -20.89 -13.17 -1.96
N VAL A 16 -20.89 -12.14 -1.12
CA VAL A 16 -20.53 -12.19 0.29
C VAL A 16 -21.75 -11.92 1.19
N ASP A 17 -21.64 -12.18 2.48
CA ASP A 17 -22.70 -11.85 3.45
C ASP A 17 -22.82 -10.32 3.68
N GLN A 18 -21.67 -9.62 3.62
CA GLN A 18 -21.55 -8.18 3.81
C GLN A 18 -20.37 -7.66 3.03
N VAL A 19 -20.43 -6.42 2.51
CA VAL A 19 -19.31 -5.72 1.91
C VAL A 19 -18.14 -5.68 2.90
N PRO A 20 -16.97 -6.29 2.56
CA PRO A 20 -15.80 -6.22 3.42
C PRO A 20 -15.20 -4.82 3.43
N ILE A 21 -14.44 -4.50 4.49
CA ILE A 21 -13.85 -3.18 4.69
C ILE A 21 -12.33 -3.32 4.77
N HIS A 22 -11.62 -2.60 3.89
CA HIS A 22 -10.16 -2.55 3.84
C HIS A 22 -9.62 -1.25 4.43
N ALA A 23 -8.53 -1.34 5.20
CA ALA A 23 -7.69 -0.21 5.56
C ALA A 23 -6.37 -0.29 4.79
N ILE A 24 -6.05 0.70 3.96
CA ILE A 24 -4.73 0.78 3.32
C ILE A 24 -3.62 0.97 4.38
N ALA A 25 -3.89 1.82 5.36
CA ALA A 25 -3.09 2.02 6.57
C ALA A 25 -3.99 2.56 7.71
N VAL A 26 -3.50 2.50 8.94
CA VAL A 26 -4.13 3.16 10.09
C VAL A 26 -3.09 4.05 10.75
N ASP A 27 -3.33 5.36 10.69
CA ASP A 27 -2.40 6.37 11.18
C ASP A 27 -2.25 6.34 12.71
N GLY A 28 -1.10 6.81 13.19
CA GLY A 28 -0.73 6.74 14.60
C GLY A 28 -1.69 7.45 15.56
N ASN A 29 -2.28 8.58 15.15
CA ASN A 29 -3.29 9.30 15.93
C ASN A 29 -4.54 8.43 16.21
N ILE A 30 -4.99 7.66 15.23
CA ILE A 30 -6.12 6.73 15.38
C ILE A 30 -5.71 5.57 16.29
N CYS A 31 -4.49 5.04 16.10
CA CYS A 31 -3.95 4.01 16.98
C CYS A 31 -3.88 4.48 18.44
N ASP A 32 -3.46 5.71 18.67
CA ASP A 32 -3.35 6.29 20.01
C ASP A 32 -4.72 6.51 20.67
N GLU A 33 -5.73 6.89 19.90
CA GLU A 33 -7.10 7.05 20.39
C GLU A 33 -7.73 5.69 20.77
N VAL A 34 -7.46 4.63 20.01
CA VAL A 34 -8.09 3.32 20.18
C VAL A 34 -7.35 2.44 21.21
N LEU A 35 -6.03 2.39 21.16
CA LEU A 35 -5.19 1.52 21.97
C LEU A 35 -4.45 2.25 23.10
N GLY A 36 -4.57 3.58 23.21
CA GLY A 36 -3.76 4.44 24.05
C GLY A 36 -2.37 4.68 23.48
N LYS A 37 -1.69 5.73 23.93
CA LYS A 37 -0.33 6.06 23.43
C LYS A 37 0.67 4.95 23.78
N PRO A 38 1.59 4.61 22.88
CA PRO A 38 2.66 3.67 23.21
C PRO A 38 3.56 4.29 24.29
N PRO A 39 4.18 3.47 25.14
CA PRO A 39 5.11 3.93 26.16
C PRO A 39 6.28 4.74 25.56
N ARG A 40 6.66 4.41 24.33
CA ARG A 40 7.73 5.06 23.55
C ARG A 40 7.34 5.07 22.07
N SER A 41 7.41 6.25 21.45
CA SER A 41 7.29 6.39 20.01
C SER A 41 8.57 5.94 19.27
N ALA A 42 8.53 5.83 17.95
CA ALA A 42 9.72 5.58 17.15
C ALA A 42 10.78 6.68 17.33
N PHE A 43 10.34 7.94 17.45
CA PHE A 43 11.24 9.09 17.69
C PHE A 43 11.88 9.05 19.07
N ASP A 44 11.16 8.63 20.13
CA ASP A 44 11.75 8.48 21.46
C ASP A 44 12.91 7.47 21.44
N VAL A 45 12.77 6.39 20.65
CA VAL A 45 13.83 5.40 20.46
C VAL A 45 15.05 6.03 19.77
N ILE A 46 14.84 6.82 18.73
CA ILE A 46 15.89 7.49 17.98
C ILE A 46 16.60 8.54 18.87
N ASP A 47 15.83 9.36 19.60
CA ASP A 47 16.35 10.38 20.48
C ASP A 47 17.20 9.80 21.62
N ASP A 48 16.80 8.66 22.17
CA ASP A 48 17.57 7.97 23.21
C ASP A 48 18.85 7.36 22.65
N LEU A 49 18.82 6.79 21.43
CA LEU A 49 20.02 6.28 20.77
C LEU A 49 21.01 7.42 20.48
N GLU A 50 20.54 8.55 19.99
CA GLU A 50 21.40 9.72 19.74
C GLU A 50 22.05 10.24 21.02
N LYS A 51 21.29 10.36 22.13
CA LYS A 51 21.82 10.81 23.42
C LYS A 51 22.84 9.83 24.01
N GLN A 52 22.60 8.54 23.87
CA GLN A 52 23.44 7.50 24.45
C GLN A 52 24.67 7.18 23.59
N TYR A 53 24.56 7.31 22.27
CA TYR A 53 25.57 6.94 21.28
C TYR A 53 25.73 8.00 20.20
N PRO A 54 26.21 9.22 20.53
CA PRO A 54 26.19 10.36 19.61
C PRO A 54 26.98 10.12 18.31
N ASP A 55 28.02 9.29 18.36
CA ASP A 55 28.90 9.04 17.21
C ASP A 55 28.41 7.93 16.25
N ASP A 56 27.58 6.97 16.74
CA ASP A 56 27.17 5.79 15.98
C ASP A 56 25.65 5.50 16.02
N TRP A 57 24.83 6.44 16.50
CA TRP A 57 23.38 6.26 16.63
C TRP A 57 22.69 5.93 15.30
N VAL A 58 23.17 6.46 14.15
CA VAL A 58 22.62 6.18 12.83
C VAL A 58 22.79 4.70 12.48
N GLU A 59 23.96 4.12 12.76
CA GLU A 59 24.20 2.69 12.53
C GLU A 59 23.29 1.85 13.42
N ARG A 60 23.13 2.24 14.68
CA ARG A 60 22.29 1.55 15.65
C ARG A 60 20.83 1.58 15.28
N VAL A 61 20.27 2.74 14.89
CA VAL A 61 18.88 2.79 14.45
C VAL A 61 18.64 1.93 13.21
N ASN A 62 19.56 1.94 12.25
CA ASN A 62 19.47 1.09 11.06
C ASN A 62 19.56 -0.41 11.40
N SER A 63 20.24 -0.77 12.49
CA SER A 63 20.32 -2.16 12.95
C SER A 63 18.99 -2.65 13.54
N ILE A 64 18.18 -1.77 14.15
CA ILE A 64 16.91 -2.09 14.81
C ILE A 64 15.67 -1.62 14.04
N ILE A 65 15.83 -1.08 12.83
CA ILE A 65 14.70 -0.51 12.07
C ILE A 65 13.58 -1.53 11.85
N THR A 66 13.93 -2.80 11.64
CA THR A 66 12.94 -3.88 11.49
C THR A 66 12.06 -4.06 12.72
N GLU A 67 12.61 -3.89 13.92
CA GLU A 67 11.88 -3.95 15.19
C GLU A 67 10.93 -2.76 15.35
N ILE A 68 11.38 -1.58 14.93
CA ILE A 68 10.56 -0.36 14.91
C ILE A 68 9.36 -0.57 13.97
N GLU A 69 9.60 -1.03 12.73
CA GLU A 69 8.55 -1.31 11.76
C GLU A 69 7.57 -2.37 12.24
N ILE A 70 8.06 -3.49 12.80
CA ILE A 70 7.21 -4.53 13.39
C ILE A 70 6.24 -3.92 14.44
N ASN A 71 6.71 -3.00 15.27
CA ASN A 71 5.87 -2.40 16.30
C ASN A 71 4.83 -1.45 15.69
N VAL A 72 5.24 -0.60 14.73
CA VAL A 72 4.35 0.34 14.03
C VAL A 72 3.25 -0.43 13.29
N PHE A 73 3.61 -1.39 12.43
CA PHE A 73 2.64 -2.15 11.66
C PHE A 73 1.74 -3.06 12.52
N SER A 74 2.31 -3.71 13.56
CA SER A 74 1.47 -4.52 14.48
C SER A 74 0.40 -3.67 15.13
N ARG A 75 0.76 -2.45 15.57
CA ARG A 75 -0.17 -1.54 16.22
C ARG A 75 -1.25 -1.05 15.27
N ALA A 76 -0.89 -0.68 14.03
CA ALA A 76 -1.85 -0.27 13.01
C ALA A 76 -2.87 -1.38 12.70
N MET A 77 -2.41 -2.63 12.54
CA MET A 77 -3.28 -3.77 12.28
C MET A 77 -4.15 -4.17 13.46
N GLU A 78 -3.60 -4.13 14.69
CA GLU A 78 -4.38 -4.37 15.90
C GLU A 78 -5.52 -3.34 16.03
N THR A 79 -5.22 -2.08 15.72
CA THR A 79 -6.22 -1.01 15.68
C THR A 79 -7.28 -1.29 14.60
N ALA A 80 -6.87 -1.59 13.37
CA ALA A 80 -7.80 -1.91 12.29
C ALA A 80 -8.74 -3.05 12.66
N ALA A 81 -8.19 -4.15 13.19
CA ALA A 81 -8.97 -5.30 13.67
C ALA A 81 -9.92 -4.93 14.81
N ALA A 82 -9.48 -4.07 15.74
CA ALA A 82 -10.27 -3.66 16.90
C ALA A 82 -11.47 -2.77 16.54
N ILE A 83 -11.31 -1.91 15.53
CA ILE A 83 -12.37 -0.96 15.14
C ILE A 83 -13.34 -1.52 14.09
N GLY A 84 -13.02 -2.66 13.49
CA GLY A 84 -13.96 -3.41 12.65
C GLY A 84 -13.68 -3.40 11.15
N TYR A 85 -12.45 -3.13 10.74
CA TYR A 85 -11.99 -3.49 9.41
C TYR A 85 -11.88 -5.02 9.26
N ASP A 86 -12.04 -5.51 8.05
CA ASP A 86 -11.83 -6.92 7.71
C ASP A 86 -10.38 -7.22 7.35
N THR A 87 -9.67 -6.22 6.80
CA THR A 87 -8.32 -6.40 6.28
C THR A 87 -7.49 -5.13 6.32
N CYS A 88 -6.19 -5.31 6.44
CA CYS A 88 -5.17 -4.26 6.28
C CYS A 88 -3.88 -4.88 5.73
N GLY A 89 -3.04 -4.05 5.11
CA GLY A 89 -1.76 -4.47 4.57
C GLY A 89 -0.58 -4.36 5.53
N ALA A 90 0.43 -5.22 5.35
CA ALA A 90 1.73 -5.14 6.00
C ALA A 90 2.85 -5.43 5.03
N GLY A 91 3.86 -4.56 5.00
CA GLY A 91 5.06 -4.73 4.21
C GLY A 91 6.31 -4.21 4.91
N TYR A 92 7.41 -4.91 4.72
CA TYR A 92 8.72 -4.48 5.18
C TYR A 92 9.31 -3.46 4.21
N ILE A 93 9.74 -2.32 4.75
CA ILE A 93 10.28 -1.22 3.94
C ILE A 93 11.79 -1.13 4.20
N PRO A 94 12.65 -1.36 3.20
CA PRO A 94 14.10 -1.32 3.39
C PRO A 94 14.64 0.13 3.43
N PHE A 95 14.11 0.93 4.33
CA PHE A 95 14.62 2.28 4.60
C PHE A 95 15.94 2.25 5.36
N LYS A 96 16.74 3.29 5.12
CA LYS A 96 17.98 3.60 5.82
C LYS A 96 17.97 5.04 6.28
N PHE A 97 18.16 5.28 7.57
CA PHE A 97 18.45 6.61 8.09
C PHE A 97 19.83 7.04 7.63
N GLU A 98 19.93 8.23 7.04
CA GLU A 98 21.19 8.91 6.74
C GLU A 98 21.56 9.88 7.86
N ASN A 99 20.55 10.50 8.42
CA ASN A 99 20.63 11.37 9.59
C ASN A 99 19.22 11.54 10.19
N LYS A 100 19.04 12.48 11.14
CA LYS A 100 17.76 12.69 11.85
C LYS A 100 16.63 13.27 11.00
N VAL A 101 16.94 13.83 9.84
CA VAL A 101 15.98 14.51 8.96
C VAL A 101 15.89 13.89 7.56
N GLU A 102 16.73 12.92 7.26
CA GLU A 102 16.79 12.30 5.95
C GLU A 102 16.90 10.78 6.02
N MET A 103 16.20 10.12 5.10
CA MET A 103 16.27 8.68 4.84
C MET A 103 16.50 8.45 3.35
N SER A 104 17.02 7.29 3.04
CA SER A 104 17.11 6.77 1.68
C SER A 104 16.61 5.33 1.63
N ASP A 105 16.54 4.77 0.42
CA ASP A 105 16.25 3.36 0.23
C ASP A 105 17.15 2.69 -0.82
N ILE A 106 16.97 1.40 -0.97
CA ILE A 106 17.75 0.57 -1.91
C ILE A 106 17.49 0.87 -3.39
N PHE A 107 16.48 1.69 -3.70
CA PHE A 107 16.14 2.09 -5.07
C PHE A 107 16.74 3.45 -5.44
N GLY A 108 17.40 4.12 -4.50
CA GLY A 108 17.99 5.45 -4.69
C GLY A 108 17.00 6.59 -4.51
N ARG A 109 15.89 6.38 -3.81
CA ARG A 109 14.97 7.45 -3.41
C ARG A 109 15.47 8.13 -2.15
N LYS A 110 15.24 9.43 -2.06
CA LYS A 110 15.55 10.27 -0.90
C LYS A 110 14.28 10.80 -0.27
N TYR A 111 14.23 10.75 1.06
CA TYR A 111 13.09 11.19 1.85
C TYR A 111 13.52 12.13 2.95
N LYS A 112 12.69 13.15 3.18
CA LYS A 112 12.74 13.93 4.43
C LYS A 112 11.88 13.23 5.47
N ILE A 113 12.36 13.22 6.69
CA ILE A 113 11.64 12.68 7.83
C ILE A 113 10.74 13.78 8.37
N ILE A 114 9.42 13.58 8.28
CA ILE A 114 8.43 14.45 8.90
C ILE A 114 7.94 13.77 10.17
N ASN A 115 7.99 14.49 11.30
CA ASN A 115 7.43 14.01 12.55
C ASN A 115 6.04 14.61 12.74
N ILE A 116 5.03 13.76 12.79
CA ILE A 116 3.67 14.15 13.13
C ILE A 116 3.26 13.33 14.37
N ASP A 117 3.16 14.00 15.51
CA ASP A 117 2.78 13.41 16.81
C ASP A 117 3.59 12.16 17.20
N GLY A 118 4.91 12.18 16.93
CA GLY A 118 5.82 11.06 17.24
C GLY A 118 5.88 9.95 16.19
N ASN A 119 5.14 10.08 15.09
CA ASN A 119 5.16 9.13 13.99
C ASN A 119 6.08 9.63 12.86
N ILE A 120 6.78 8.69 12.23
CA ILE A 120 7.69 8.95 11.11
C ILE A 120 6.90 8.88 9.79
N PHE A 121 6.93 9.97 9.02
CA PHE A 121 6.40 10.03 7.67
C PHE A 121 7.55 10.34 6.70
N PRO A 122 7.89 9.41 5.79
CA PRO A 122 8.89 9.67 4.76
C PRO A 122 8.27 10.49 3.62
N ASP A 123 8.74 11.72 3.45
CA ASP A 123 8.34 12.62 2.37
C ASP A 123 9.37 12.59 1.24
N TYR A 124 8.99 12.03 0.10
CA TYR A 124 9.87 11.91 -1.06
C TYR A 124 10.25 13.28 -1.64
N TYR A 125 11.55 13.53 -1.82
CA TYR A 125 12.03 14.78 -2.39
C TYR A 125 13.02 14.64 -3.56
N GLY A 126 13.41 13.41 -3.95
CA GLY A 126 14.27 13.22 -5.11
C GLY A 126 14.94 11.86 -5.23
N GLY A 127 15.61 11.66 -6.36
CA GLY A 127 16.35 10.44 -6.68
C GLY A 127 17.86 10.67 -6.73
N MET A 128 18.63 9.58 -6.62
CA MET A 128 20.11 9.57 -6.65
C MET A 128 20.67 9.21 -8.02
N ILE A 129 19.88 8.62 -8.93
CA ILE A 129 20.34 7.99 -10.17
C ILE A 129 19.92 8.85 -11.36
N ASN A 130 20.80 9.73 -11.85
CA ASN A 130 20.49 10.65 -12.94
C ASN A 130 20.84 10.11 -14.33
N ASN A 131 21.75 9.12 -14.38
CA ASN A 131 22.33 8.57 -15.60
C ASN A 131 22.90 7.17 -15.38
N GLN A 132 23.52 6.59 -16.43
CA GLN A 132 24.10 5.25 -16.38
C GLN A 132 25.30 5.16 -15.40
N GLU A 133 26.12 6.21 -15.31
CA GLU A 133 27.29 6.23 -14.44
C GLU A 133 26.89 6.20 -12.95
N ASP A 134 25.85 7.01 -12.59
CA ASP A 134 25.30 6.98 -11.24
C ASP A 134 24.77 5.58 -10.88
N TRP A 135 24.09 4.92 -11.84
CA TRP A 135 23.57 3.58 -11.66
C TRP A 135 24.66 2.53 -11.48
N GLU A 136 25.74 2.61 -12.24
CA GLU A 136 26.86 1.69 -12.14
C GLU A 136 27.61 1.81 -10.80
N LYS A 137 27.65 3.04 -10.24
CA LYS A 137 28.24 3.34 -8.93
C LYS A 137 27.28 3.10 -7.77
N PHE A 138 25.98 2.99 -8.05
CA PHE A 138 24.97 2.83 -7.00
C PHE A 138 25.16 1.50 -6.26
N PRO A 139 25.20 1.52 -4.92
CA PRO A 139 25.42 0.31 -4.12
C PRO A 139 24.34 -0.74 -4.40
N LYS A 140 24.76 -1.97 -4.66
CA LYS A 140 23.82 -3.08 -4.84
C LYS A 140 23.40 -3.58 -3.46
N PRO A 141 22.08 -3.75 -3.21
CA PRO A 141 21.57 -4.17 -1.91
C PRO A 141 21.91 -5.64 -1.62
N ASP A 142 22.13 -5.96 -0.36
CA ASP A 142 22.17 -7.36 0.10
C ASP A 142 20.73 -7.91 0.21
N LEU A 143 20.23 -8.46 -0.89
CA LEU A 143 18.88 -9.01 -0.95
C LEU A 143 18.66 -10.17 0.04
N LYS A 144 19.71 -10.95 0.38
CA LYS A 144 19.60 -12.06 1.34
C LYS A 144 19.26 -11.53 2.74
N GLU A 145 19.95 -10.49 3.16
CA GLU A 145 19.70 -9.87 4.46
C GLU A 145 18.34 -9.19 4.48
N ILE A 146 17.97 -8.48 3.43
CA ILE A 146 16.67 -7.83 3.30
C ILE A 146 15.53 -8.87 3.39
N PHE A 147 15.61 -9.96 2.62
CA PHE A 147 14.60 -11.02 2.65
C PHE A 147 14.55 -11.75 4.00
N ARG A 148 15.69 -11.89 4.69
CA ARG A 148 15.72 -12.41 6.06
C ARG A 148 14.96 -11.50 7.04
N ARG A 149 15.17 -10.18 6.95
CA ARG A 149 14.45 -9.17 7.75
C ARG A 149 12.96 -9.16 7.42
N ALA A 150 12.59 -9.16 6.15
CA ALA A 150 11.21 -9.23 5.71
C ALA A 150 10.50 -10.50 6.21
N LYS A 151 11.18 -11.64 6.20
CA LYS A 151 10.65 -12.90 6.76
C LYS A 151 10.40 -12.80 8.28
N LYS A 152 11.35 -12.21 9.02
CA LYS A 152 11.21 -11.94 10.47
C LYS A 152 10.02 -11.02 10.72
N PHE A 153 9.94 -9.92 9.97
CA PHE A 153 8.86 -8.94 10.04
C PHE A 153 7.50 -9.62 9.86
N PHE A 154 7.25 -10.22 8.72
CA PHE A 154 5.94 -10.75 8.36
C PHE A 154 5.51 -11.91 9.27
N LYS A 155 6.43 -12.84 9.61
CA LYS A 155 6.15 -13.90 10.58
C LYS A 155 5.77 -13.35 11.96
N THR A 156 6.40 -12.25 12.38
CA THR A 156 6.08 -11.65 13.69
C THR A 156 4.71 -10.99 13.66
N ILE A 157 4.36 -10.30 12.57
CA ILE A 157 3.01 -9.74 12.37
C ILE A 157 1.96 -10.87 12.42
N LEU A 158 2.12 -11.92 11.63
CA LEU A 158 1.20 -13.07 11.64
C LEU A 158 1.07 -13.77 13.01
N ARG A 159 2.15 -13.82 13.79
CA ARG A 159 2.11 -14.36 15.15
C ARG A 159 1.32 -13.46 16.09
N ARG A 160 1.53 -12.13 16.01
CA ARG A 160 0.83 -11.15 16.86
C ARG A 160 -0.65 -11.07 16.53
N SER A 161 -1.03 -11.21 15.26
CA SER A 161 -2.42 -11.11 14.82
C SER A 161 -3.34 -12.18 15.43
N LYS A 162 -2.80 -13.32 15.86
CA LYS A 162 -3.57 -14.36 16.55
C LYS A 162 -4.19 -13.88 17.86
N ASN A 163 -3.66 -12.80 18.44
CA ASN A 163 -4.15 -12.19 19.68
C ASN A 163 -4.99 -10.92 19.43
N PHE A 164 -5.25 -10.56 18.17
CA PHE A 164 -6.11 -9.42 17.86
C PHE A 164 -7.56 -9.69 18.29
N LYS A 165 -8.32 -8.63 18.51
CA LYS A 165 -9.74 -8.72 18.85
C LYS A 165 -10.55 -9.49 17.80
N ASN A 166 -10.14 -9.40 16.52
CA ASN A 166 -10.63 -10.25 15.44
C ASN A 166 -9.51 -11.21 15.03
N PRO A 167 -9.51 -12.48 15.47
CA PRO A 167 -8.46 -13.44 15.14
C PRO A 167 -8.49 -13.89 13.67
N ASP A 168 -9.61 -13.67 12.97
CA ASP A 168 -9.81 -13.97 11.55
C ASP A 168 -9.53 -12.76 10.66
N PHE A 169 -8.93 -11.70 11.22
CA PHE A 169 -8.52 -10.51 10.50
C PHE A 169 -7.57 -10.86 9.35
N CYS A 170 -7.88 -10.40 8.15
CA CYS A 170 -7.13 -10.72 6.96
C CYS A 170 -5.92 -9.78 6.82
N ILE A 171 -4.70 -10.32 6.86
CA ILE A 171 -3.47 -9.57 6.63
C ILE A 171 -3.05 -9.75 5.17
N MET A 172 -2.99 -8.64 4.43
CA MET A 172 -2.45 -8.60 3.07
C MET A 172 -0.95 -8.38 3.11
N ALA A 173 -0.22 -9.05 2.23
CA ALA A 173 1.19 -8.76 1.98
C ALA A 173 1.27 -7.51 1.09
N GLN A 174 1.55 -6.37 1.69
CA GLN A 174 1.53 -5.06 1.02
C GLN A 174 2.94 -4.57 0.75
N ASP A 175 3.16 -3.97 -0.41
CA ASP A 175 4.43 -3.36 -0.78
C ASP A 175 4.22 -2.00 -1.48
N ASP A 176 3.76 -1.01 -0.72
CA ASP A 176 3.50 0.34 -1.23
C ASP A 176 4.78 1.10 -1.58
N PHE A 177 5.87 0.80 -0.88
CA PHE A 177 7.12 1.53 -1.04
C PHE A 177 8.11 0.86 -1.99
N ALA A 178 7.94 -0.42 -2.29
CA ALA A 178 8.86 -1.21 -3.09
C ALA A 178 8.19 -1.89 -4.29
N SER A 179 7.24 -1.21 -4.89
CA SER A 179 6.52 -1.63 -6.09
C SER A 179 7.39 -1.63 -7.36
N VAL A 180 6.84 -2.13 -8.47
CA VAL A 180 7.60 -2.25 -9.73
C VAL A 180 7.91 -0.90 -10.36
N PHE A 181 6.94 0.01 -10.50
CA PHE A 181 7.09 1.24 -11.30
C PHE A 181 7.59 2.46 -10.51
N PRO A 182 6.96 2.88 -9.39
CA PRO A 182 7.36 4.07 -8.65
C PRO A 182 8.84 4.13 -8.27
N PRO A 183 9.49 3.07 -7.76
CA PRO A 183 10.89 3.13 -7.39
C PRO A 183 11.84 3.38 -8.57
N VAL A 184 11.45 3.02 -9.78
CA VAL A 184 12.26 3.27 -10.98
C VAL A 184 12.33 4.77 -11.26
N TRP A 185 11.17 5.43 -11.41
CA TRP A 185 11.16 6.85 -11.75
C TRP A 185 11.53 7.73 -10.55
N GLN A 186 11.13 7.36 -9.34
CA GLN A 186 11.48 8.12 -8.13
C GLN A 186 12.99 8.04 -7.81
N GLY A 187 13.60 6.87 -7.95
CA GLY A 187 15.05 6.70 -7.76
C GLY A 187 15.90 7.48 -8.76
N MET A 188 15.30 7.84 -9.90
CA MET A 188 15.93 8.67 -10.93
C MET A 188 15.51 10.16 -10.86
N GLY A 189 14.35 10.45 -10.32
CA GLY A 189 13.64 11.71 -10.51
C GLY A 189 13.01 11.79 -11.91
N MET A 190 11.83 12.43 -12.00
CA MET A 190 11.01 12.43 -13.23
C MET A 190 11.78 12.91 -14.47
N ASN A 191 12.60 13.95 -14.35
CA ASN A 191 13.35 14.49 -15.49
C ASN A 191 14.42 13.52 -16.03
N ALA A 192 15.16 12.85 -15.16
CA ALA A 192 16.17 11.87 -15.58
C ALA A 192 15.50 10.62 -16.16
N PHE A 193 14.43 10.15 -15.51
CA PHE A 193 13.62 9.04 -16.01
C PHE A 193 13.04 9.32 -17.41
N ALA A 194 12.43 10.48 -17.63
CA ALA A 194 11.86 10.85 -18.93
C ALA A 194 12.94 10.95 -20.04
N ARG A 195 14.13 11.43 -19.71
CA ARG A 195 15.28 11.40 -20.66
C ARG A 195 15.74 9.98 -20.97
N ALA A 196 15.84 9.14 -19.93
CA ALA A 196 16.29 7.76 -20.08
C ALA A 196 15.30 6.90 -20.89
N LEU A 197 13.99 7.08 -20.72
CA LEU A 197 12.98 6.41 -21.55
C LEU A 197 13.20 6.60 -23.06
N ARG A 198 13.75 7.75 -23.46
CA ARG A 198 14.01 8.07 -24.88
C ARG A 198 15.40 7.67 -25.33
N ASN A 199 16.41 7.89 -24.50
CA ASN A 199 17.82 7.90 -24.93
C ASN A 199 18.66 6.78 -24.30
N ASN A 200 18.18 6.10 -23.25
CA ASN A 200 18.91 5.02 -22.58
C ASN A 200 17.98 3.88 -22.15
N PRO A 201 17.44 3.10 -23.10
CA PRO A 201 16.56 1.98 -22.79
C PRO A 201 17.24 0.88 -21.97
N LYS A 202 18.59 0.79 -22.01
CA LYS A 202 19.35 -0.14 -21.20
C LYS A 202 19.19 0.17 -19.72
N LEU A 203 19.44 1.42 -19.32
CA LEU A 203 19.25 1.87 -17.93
C LEU A 203 17.83 1.61 -17.43
N ILE A 204 16.81 1.93 -18.24
CA ILE A 204 15.42 1.69 -17.89
C ILE A 204 15.16 0.21 -17.60
N LYS A 205 15.62 -0.69 -18.46
CA LYS A 205 15.46 -2.14 -18.27
C LYS A 205 16.18 -2.62 -17.01
N GLU A 206 17.44 -2.22 -16.78
CA GLU A 206 18.21 -2.58 -15.58
C GLU A 206 17.51 -2.12 -14.29
N ARG A 207 16.88 -0.94 -14.31
CA ARG A 207 16.10 -0.43 -13.17
C ARG A 207 14.84 -1.25 -12.93
N PHE A 208 14.08 -1.58 -13.99
CA PHE A 208 12.90 -2.44 -13.86
C PHE A 208 13.28 -3.87 -13.45
N ASP A 209 14.37 -4.41 -13.93
CA ASP A 209 14.88 -5.72 -13.49
C ASP A 209 15.15 -5.72 -11.98
N GLN A 210 15.84 -4.68 -11.46
CA GLN A 210 16.12 -4.55 -10.03
C GLN A 210 14.85 -4.51 -9.19
N THR A 211 13.89 -3.62 -9.54
CA THR A 211 12.66 -3.48 -8.76
C THR A 211 11.80 -4.74 -8.82
N THR A 212 11.69 -5.35 -9.99
CA THR A 212 10.92 -6.58 -10.17
C THR A 212 11.52 -7.77 -9.41
N GLU A 213 12.84 -7.94 -9.45
CA GLU A 213 13.54 -8.98 -8.68
C GLU A 213 13.28 -8.80 -7.18
N PHE A 214 13.34 -7.57 -6.70
CA PHE A 214 13.05 -7.26 -5.30
C PHE A 214 11.60 -7.61 -4.94
N VAL A 215 10.61 -7.10 -5.69
CA VAL A 215 9.18 -7.33 -5.41
C VAL A 215 8.86 -8.82 -5.45
N MET A 216 9.32 -9.54 -6.47
CA MET A 216 9.14 -11.00 -6.56
C MET A 216 9.77 -11.73 -5.36
N GLY A 217 10.97 -11.31 -4.95
CA GLY A 217 11.66 -11.89 -3.79
C GLY A 217 10.91 -11.66 -2.48
N ILE A 218 10.45 -10.44 -2.23
CA ILE A 218 9.65 -10.09 -1.05
C ILE A 218 8.31 -10.85 -1.03
N PHE A 219 7.57 -10.84 -2.14
CA PHE A 219 6.29 -11.54 -2.23
C PHE A 219 6.45 -13.06 -2.09
N LYS A 220 7.54 -13.62 -2.63
CA LYS A 220 7.88 -15.04 -2.41
C LYS A 220 8.08 -15.35 -0.92
N VAL A 221 8.83 -14.50 -0.23
CA VAL A 221 9.05 -14.64 1.23
C VAL A 221 7.73 -14.59 2.01
N TYR A 222 6.83 -13.68 1.65
CA TYR A 222 5.53 -13.56 2.29
C TYR A 222 4.61 -14.75 1.96
N SER A 223 4.61 -15.22 0.70
CA SER A 223 3.91 -16.45 0.29
C SER A 223 4.37 -17.66 1.10
N GLU A 224 5.69 -17.83 1.29
CA GLU A 224 6.26 -18.88 2.14
C GLU A 224 5.88 -18.75 3.64
N CYS A 225 5.51 -17.55 4.09
CA CYS A 225 4.97 -17.31 5.42
C CYS A 225 3.45 -17.58 5.50
N GLY A 226 2.78 -17.85 4.39
CA GLY A 226 1.35 -18.12 4.32
C GLY A 226 0.48 -17.00 3.76
N ALA A 227 1.08 -15.89 3.27
CA ALA A 227 0.32 -14.85 2.58
C ALA A 227 -0.37 -15.41 1.33
N LYS A 228 -1.62 -15.00 1.10
CA LYS A 228 -2.43 -15.35 -0.06
C LYS A 228 -2.96 -14.14 -0.81
N ILE A 229 -2.92 -12.96 -0.22
CA ILE A 229 -3.37 -11.71 -0.83
C ILE A 229 -2.20 -10.75 -0.82
N PHE A 230 -1.89 -10.22 -2.00
CA PHE A 230 -0.78 -9.33 -2.24
C PHE A 230 -1.30 -7.99 -2.73
N PHE A 231 -0.63 -6.91 -2.34
CA PHE A 231 -1.03 -5.56 -2.68
C PHE A 231 0.20 -4.83 -3.26
N GLU A 232 0.11 -4.43 -4.51
CA GLU A 232 1.17 -3.74 -5.25
C GLU A 232 0.80 -2.27 -5.39
N GLY A 233 1.58 -1.40 -4.75
CA GLY A 233 1.40 0.05 -4.75
C GLY A 233 2.06 0.71 -5.95
N GLY A 234 1.43 0.61 -7.11
CA GLY A 234 2.03 0.92 -8.39
C GLY A 234 1.69 2.28 -8.98
N ASP A 235 1.59 3.37 -8.20
CA ASP A 235 1.18 4.70 -8.69
C ASP A 235 1.68 5.02 -10.10
N ILE A 236 0.78 4.81 -11.08
CA ILE A 236 1.03 4.96 -12.50
C ILE A 236 0.28 6.15 -13.13
N ALA A 237 -0.62 6.73 -12.34
CA ALA A 237 -1.45 7.86 -12.73
C ALA A 237 -1.36 9.02 -11.73
N PHE A 238 -1.90 10.16 -12.09
CA PHE A 238 -2.11 11.35 -11.27
C PHE A 238 -3.48 11.95 -11.64
N LYS A 239 -3.85 13.06 -11.01
CA LYS A 239 -5.16 13.71 -11.21
C LYS A 239 -5.54 13.97 -12.68
N GLY A 240 -4.56 14.10 -13.58
CA GLY A 240 -4.76 14.34 -15.02
C GLY A 240 -4.61 13.11 -15.90
N GLY A 241 -4.50 11.91 -15.35
CA GLY A 241 -4.32 10.67 -16.11
C GLY A 241 -2.95 10.03 -15.92
N PRO A 242 -2.46 9.21 -16.87
CA PRO A 242 -1.20 8.48 -16.74
C PRO A 242 0.02 9.38 -16.53
N LEU A 243 0.93 8.99 -15.61
CA LEU A 243 2.19 9.71 -15.33
C LEU A 243 3.13 9.78 -16.54
N ILE A 244 3.08 8.76 -17.40
CA ILE A 244 3.86 8.70 -18.64
C ILE A 244 2.95 8.25 -19.79
N ASN A 245 3.41 8.48 -21.01
CA ASN A 245 2.65 8.07 -22.20
C ASN A 245 2.31 6.57 -22.13
N PRO A 246 1.05 6.14 -22.33
CA PRO A 246 0.62 4.74 -22.29
C PRO A 246 1.45 3.79 -23.15
N LYS A 247 2.06 4.28 -24.24
CA LYS A 247 3.00 3.51 -25.05
C LYS A 247 4.19 3.00 -24.22
N TYR A 248 4.75 3.85 -23.36
CA TYR A 248 5.87 3.46 -22.49
C TYR A 248 5.42 2.57 -21.35
N ILE A 249 4.19 2.76 -20.84
CA ILE A 249 3.61 1.83 -19.85
C ILE A 249 3.53 0.43 -20.46
N LYS A 250 2.98 0.30 -21.66
CA LYS A 250 2.88 -0.99 -22.36
C LYS A 250 4.25 -1.60 -22.67
N GLN A 251 5.22 -0.77 -23.04
CA GLN A 251 6.56 -1.23 -23.45
C GLN A 251 7.46 -1.61 -22.29
N TYR A 252 7.44 -0.83 -21.19
CA TYR A 252 8.42 -0.92 -20.11
C TYR A 252 7.83 -1.31 -18.75
N VAL A 253 6.53 -1.12 -18.50
CA VAL A 253 5.93 -1.43 -17.20
C VAL A 253 5.21 -2.77 -17.25
N LEU A 254 4.34 -2.95 -18.22
CA LEU A 254 3.49 -4.14 -18.37
C LEU A 254 4.26 -5.47 -18.31
N PRO A 255 5.41 -5.66 -19.03
CA PRO A 255 6.11 -6.95 -19.00
C PRO A 255 6.66 -7.30 -17.61
N TYR A 256 7.02 -6.31 -16.83
CA TYR A 256 7.58 -6.49 -15.50
C TYR A 256 6.51 -6.75 -14.45
N ILE A 257 5.42 -5.98 -14.48
CA ILE A 257 4.26 -6.24 -13.61
C ILE A 257 3.69 -7.63 -13.89
N LYS A 258 3.57 -8.01 -15.16
CA LYS A 258 3.06 -9.34 -15.53
C LYS A 258 3.90 -10.48 -14.95
N ARG A 259 5.21 -10.35 -14.86
CA ARG A 259 6.07 -11.34 -14.18
C ARG A 259 5.69 -11.48 -12.70
N VAL A 260 5.35 -10.38 -12.02
CA VAL A 260 4.94 -10.39 -10.61
C VAL A 260 3.57 -11.03 -10.44
N THR A 261 2.58 -10.64 -11.25
CA THR A 261 1.22 -11.20 -11.16
C THR A 261 1.20 -12.69 -11.50
N ASP A 262 1.89 -13.12 -12.56
CA ASP A 262 2.02 -14.52 -12.94
C ASP A 262 2.65 -15.35 -11.78
N ALA A 263 3.72 -14.85 -11.15
CA ALA A 263 4.36 -15.52 -10.02
C ALA A 263 3.44 -15.62 -8.79
N VAL A 264 2.68 -14.56 -8.46
CA VAL A 264 1.70 -14.59 -7.35
C VAL A 264 0.62 -15.65 -7.62
N HIS A 265 0.13 -15.74 -8.85
CA HIS A 265 -0.86 -16.74 -9.25
C HIS A 265 -0.30 -18.16 -9.18
N GLU A 266 0.94 -18.39 -9.61
CA GLU A 266 1.63 -19.69 -9.46
C GLU A 266 1.74 -20.12 -7.98
N TRP A 267 1.84 -19.18 -7.05
CA TRP A 267 1.83 -19.49 -5.60
C TRP A 267 0.40 -19.63 -5.02
N GLY A 268 -0.62 -19.56 -5.87
CA GLY A 268 -2.03 -19.65 -5.48
C GLY A 268 -2.54 -18.44 -4.71
N GLY A 269 -1.95 -17.27 -4.96
CA GLY A 269 -2.34 -15.98 -4.39
C GLY A 269 -3.24 -15.16 -5.29
N LYS A 270 -3.71 -14.03 -4.75
CA LYS A 270 -4.44 -12.94 -5.43
C LYS A 270 -3.65 -11.66 -5.29
N ILE A 271 -3.68 -10.79 -6.31
CA ILE A 271 -2.92 -9.54 -6.30
C ILE A 271 -3.79 -8.34 -6.64
N ILE A 272 -3.70 -7.31 -5.80
CA ILE A 272 -4.42 -6.05 -5.91
C ILE A 272 -3.47 -5.00 -6.47
N PHE A 273 -3.91 -4.24 -7.46
CA PHE A 273 -3.20 -3.07 -7.96
C PHE A 273 -3.73 -1.80 -7.29
N HIS A 274 -2.83 -0.97 -6.79
CA HIS A 274 -3.16 0.38 -6.33
C HIS A 274 -2.52 1.43 -7.21
N SER A 275 -3.28 2.45 -7.55
CA SER A 275 -2.78 3.70 -8.08
C SER A 275 -3.70 4.85 -7.71
N ASP A 276 -3.13 5.90 -7.18
CA ASP A 276 -3.82 7.19 -7.08
C ASP A 276 -4.07 7.78 -8.48
N GLY A 277 -4.95 8.78 -8.54
CA GLY A 277 -5.26 9.56 -9.72
C GLY A 277 -6.30 8.98 -10.67
N ASP A 278 -6.39 9.57 -11.86
CA ASP A 278 -7.31 9.12 -12.91
C ASP A 278 -6.73 7.91 -13.67
N ILE A 279 -7.16 6.73 -13.28
CA ILE A 279 -6.77 5.44 -13.88
C ILE A 279 -7.68 5.02 -15.05
N THR A 280 -8.70 5.81 -15.39
CA THR A 280 -9.77 5.42 -16.33
C THR A 280 -9.25 4.94 -17.69
N THR A 281 -8.20 5.57 -18.21
CA THR A 281 -7.60 5.18 -19.50
C THR A 281 -6.68 3.97 -19.41
N LEU A 282 -6.36 3.50 -18.20
CA LEU A 282 -5.47 2.37 -17.93
C LEU A 282 -6.21 1.12 -17.42
N LEU A 283 -7.55 1.12 -17.38
CA LEU A 283 -8.32 -0.04 -16.90
C LEU A 283 -8.01 -1.32 -17.69
N ASP A 284 -7.84 -1.22 -19.02
CA ASP A 284 -7.47 -2.36 -19.85
C ASP A 284 -6.05 -2.87 -19.54
N PHE A 285 -5.12 -1.96 -19.19
CA PHE A 285 -3.78 -2.31 -18.72
C PHE A 285 -3.83 -3.12 -17.42
N VAL A 286 -4.65 -2.74 -16.45
CA VAL A 286 -4.77 -3.47 -15.17
C VAL A 286 -5.25 -4.91 -15.41
N VAL A 287 -6.22 -5.10 -16.30
CA VAL A 287 -6.70 -6.44 -16.70
C VAL A 287 -5.62 -7.21 -17.46
N GLU A 288 -4.96 -6.58 -18.47
CA GLU A 288 -3.90 -7.21 -19.29
C GLU A 288 -2.69 -7.60 -18.41
N ALA A 289 -2.39 -6.83 -17.37
CA ALA A 289 -1.33 -7.10 -16.43
C ALA A 289 -1.61 -8.30 -15.50
N GLY A 290 -2.86 -8.77 -15.43
CA GLY A 290 -3.24 -9.95 -14.68
C GLY A 290 -3.58 -9.68 -13.21
N PHE A 291 -3.91 -8.45 -12.82
CA PHE A 291 -4.39 -8.19 -11.47
C PHE A 291 -5.78 -8.78 -11.22
N ASP A 292 -6.05 -9.14 -9.97
CA ASP A 292 -7.36 -9.65 -9.52
C ASP A 292 -8.26 -8.54 -8.99
N ALA A 293 -7.68 -7.40 -8.61
CA ALA A 293 -8.42 -6.29 -8.05
C ALA A 293 -7.74 -4.93 -8.30
N LEU A 294 -8.54 -3.87 -8.23
CA LEU A 294 -8.11 -2.48 -8.43
C LEU A 294 -8.50 -1.62 -7.22
N HIS A 295 -7.55 -0.94 -6.64
CA HIS A 295 -7.64 0.11 -5.61
C HIS A 295 -6.97 1.40 -6.18
N CYS A 296 -7.33 2.62 -5.91
CA CYS A 296 -8.26 3.12 -4.87
C CYS A 296 -9.55 3.73 -5.48
N LEU A 297 -9.64 3.90 -6.79
CA LEU A 297 -10.74 4.57 -7.50
C LEU A 297 -10.90 6.01 -7.00
N GLU A 298 -9.81 6.79 -7.03
CA GLU A 298 -9.69 8.07 -6.34
C GLU A 298 -10.77 9.10 -6.73
N PRO A 299 -11.61 9.56 -5.79
CA PRO A 299 -12.54 10.65 -6.06
C PRO A 299 -11.83 12.02 -6.10
N PRO A 300 -12.30 12.98 -6.92
CA PRO A 300 -13.43 12.88 -7.84
C PRO A 300 -13.02 12.45 -9.26
N TYR A 301 -11.82 11.90 -9.45
CA TYR A 301 -11.22 11.68 -10.78
C TYR A 301 -11.74 10.44 -11.49
N VAL A 302 -12.28 9.47 -10.75
CA VAL A 302 -12.74 8.18 -11.28
C VAL A 302 -14.26 8.07 -11.19
N ASP A 303 -14.92 7.80 -12.32
CA ASP A 303 -16.34 7.50 -12.42
C ASP A 303 -16.57 6.01 -12.08
N LEU A 304 -17.25 5.74 -10.95
CA LEU A 304 -17.47 4.38 -10.44
C LEU A 304 -18.37 3.55 -11.36
N ASP A 305 -19.41 4.15 -11.94
CA ASP A 305 -20.33 3.43 -12.83
C ASP A 305 -19.63 3.00 -14.12
N LEU A 306 -18.77 3.88 -14.67
CA LEU A 306 -17.92 3.57 -15.81
C LEU A 306 -16.95 2.43 -15.49
N VAL A 307 -16.26 2.48 -14.35
CA VAL A 307 -15.31 1.44 -13.94
C VAL A 307 -16.02 0.11 -13.73
N LYS A 308 -17.15 0.10 -12.98
CA LYS A 308 -17.94 -1.10 -12.75
C LYS A 308 -18.39 -1.74 -14.06
N LYS A 309 -18.88 -0.92 -14.98
CA LYS A 309 -19.32 -1.40 -16.32
C LYS A 309 -18.17 -1.96 -17.15
N LYS A 310 -16.96 -1.36 -17.07
CA LYS A 310 -15.84 -1.72 -17.95
C LYS A 310 -15.06 -2.94 -17.45
N VAL A 311 -14.86 -3.07 -16.13
CA VAL A 311 -13.97 -4.08 -15.57
C VAL A 311 -14.53 -4.82 -14.34
N GLY A 312 -15.73 -4.49 -13.88
CA GLY A 312 -16.30 -5.08 -12.66
C GLY A 312 -16.66 -6.58 -12.77
N ASP A 313 -16.68 -7.12 -13.99
CA ASP A 313 -16.80 -8.55 -14.28
C ASP A 313 -15.46 -9.30 -14.30
N LYS A 314 -14.34 -8.57 -14.19
CA LYS A 314 -12.96 -9.10 -14.27
C LYS A 314 -12.13 -8.79 -13.03
N LEU A 315 -12.40 -7.66 -12.38
CA LEU A 315 -11.64 -7.17 -11.23
C LEU A 315 -12.56 -6.94 -10.02
N CYS A 316 -12.10 -7.36 -8.86
CA CYS A 316 -12.66 -6.87 -7.61
C CYS A 316 -12.30 -5.37 -7.48
N LEU A 317 -13.27 -4.53 -7.13
CA LEU A 317 -13.08 -3.09 -7.02
C LEU A 317 -12.96 -2.69 -5.55
N LEU A 318 -11.88 -1.98 -5.20
CA LEU A 318 -11.64 -1.49 -3.85
C LEU A 318 -11.66 0.03 -3.83
N GLY A 319 -12.36 0.60 -2.87
CA GLY A 319 -12.43 2.07 -2.70
C GLY A 319 -13.78 2.50 -2.16
N ASN A 320 -14.15 3.76 -2.24
CA ASN A 320 -13.39 4.90 -2.72
C ASN A 320 -13.70 6.13 -1.85
N ILE A 321 -13.75 5.94 -0.51
CA ILE A 321 -14.19 7.04 0.35
C ILE A 321 -13.09 8.10 0.41
N ASP A 322 -13.44 9.33 0.00
CA ASP A 322 -12.52 10.48 -0.03
C ASP A 322 -11.91 10.74 1.35
N THR A 323 -10.58 10.63 1.42
CA THR A 323 -9.84 10.85 2.66
C THR A 323 -9.74 12.31 3.02
N ALA A 324 -9.44 13.19 2.06
CA ALA A 324 -9.13 14.59 2.31
C ALA A 324 -10.36 15.43 2.67
N HIS A 325 -11.51 15.14 2.08
CA HIS A 325 -12.73 15.93 2.26
C HIS A 325 -13.75 15.23 3.16
N ILE A 326 -13.97 13.93 2.99
CA ILE A 326 -14.99 13.18 3.72
C ILE A 326 -14.46 12.67 5.07
N LEU A 327 -13.32 11.96 5.08
CA LEU A 327 -12.81 11.33 6.31
C LEU A 327 -11.97 12.24 7.21
N VAL A 328 -11.61 13.45 6.75
CA VAL A 328 -10.92 14.47 7.57
C VAL A 328 -11.92 15.47 8.15
N LYS A 329 -12.88 15.96 7.36
CA LYS A 329 -13.73 17.10 7.74
C LYS A 329 -15.22 16.96 7.40
N GLY A 330 -15.64 15.82 6.86
CA GLY A 330 -17.05 15.58 6.51
C GLY A 330 -17.95 15.46 7.72
N THR A 331 -19.24 15.81 7.55
CA THR A 331 -20.27 15.50 8.52
C THR A 331 -20.63 14.01 8.49
N LYS A 332 -21.27 13.51 9.55
CA LYS A 332 -21.76 12.13 9.59
C LYS A 332 -22.64 11.78 8.37
N GLN A 333 -23.51 12.71 7.97
CA GLN A 333 -24.41 12.51 6.83
C GLN A 333 -23.61 12.41 5.49
N GLU A 334 -22.56 13.21 5.33
CA GLU A 334 -21.72 13.15 4.13
C GLU A 334 -20.94 11.82 4.07
N VAL A 335 -20.42 11.34 5.21
CA VAL A 335 -19.78 10.02 5.28
C VAL A 335 -20.79 8.91 4.94
N GLU A 336 -21.98 8.91 5.54
CA GLU A 336 -23.04 7.92 5.23
C GLU A 336 -23.45 7.96 3.75
N ASN A 337 -23.58 9.15 3.17
CA ASN A 337 -23.94 9.31 1.75
C ASN A 337 -22.85 8.80 0.82
N ALA A 338 -21.57 9.08 1.12
CA ALA A 338 -20.43 8.58 0.35
C ALA A 338 -20.37 7.04 0.36
N VAL A 339 -20.51 6.44 1.55
CA VAL A 339 -20.54 4.97 1.69
C VAL A 339 -21.72 4.37 0.92
N LYS A 340 -22.91 4.95 1.06
CA LYS A 340 -24.11 4.48 0.36
C LYS A 340 -23.97 4.57 -1.16
N TYR A 341 -23.39 5.68 -1.66
CA TYR A 341 -23.12 5.85 -3.08
C TYR A 341 -22.13 4.79 -3.60
N ALA A 342 -21.00 4.60 -2.91
CA ALA A 342 -19.99 3.63 -3.31
C ALA A 342 -20.54 2.18 -3.33
N ILE A 343 -21.30 1.79 -2.28
CA ILE A 343 -21.95 0.47 -2.22
C ILE A 343 -22.98 0.31 -3.34
N LYS A 344 -23.78 1.35 -3.63
CA LYS A 344 -24.76 1.31 -4.71
C LYS A 344 -24.10 1.15 -6.09
N ALA A 345 -23.00 1.85 -6.34
CA ALA A 345 -22.31 1.81 -7.62
C ALA A 345 -21.52 0.50 -7.82
N LEU A 346 -20.82 0.02 -6.79
CA LEU A 346 -19.83 -1.07 -6.92
C LEU A 346 -20.29 -2.40 -6.31
N GLY A 347 -21.19 -2.38 -5.32
CA GLY A 347 -21.62 -3.54 -4.54
C GLY A 347 -22.50 -4.56 -5.28
N PRO A 348 -23.41 -4.17 -6.22
CA PRO A 348 -24.25 -5.15 -6.91
C PRO A 348 -23.43 -6.28 -7.52
N GLU A 349 -23.93 -7.52 -7.37
CA GLU A 349 -23.30 -8.76 -7.87
C GLU A 349 -22.02 -9.21 -7.14
N GLY A 350 -21.58 -8.46 -6.09
CA GLY A 350 -20.34 -8.76 -5.38
C GLY A 350 -19.10 -8.16 -6.05
N GLY A 351 -17.90 -8.68 -5.70
CA GLY A 351 -16.64 -8.17 -6.23
C GLY A 351 -16.31 -6.74 -5.81
N TYR A 352 -16.73 -6.35 -4.58
CA TYR A 352 -16.45 -5.02 -4.04
C TYR A 352 -15.96 -5.11 -2.59
N ILE A 353 -14.97 -4.28 -2.27
CA ILE A 353 -14.43 -4.07 -0.92
C ILE A 353 -14.41 -2.55 -0.66
N LEU A 354 -15.10 -2.08 0.37
CA LEU A 354 -15.08 -0.66 0.72
C LEU A 354 -13.76 -0.29 1.39
N SER A 355 -13.19 0.83 0.99
CA SER A 355 -12.00 1.39 1.65
C SER A 355 -11.98 2.91 1.58
N PRO A 356 -11.21 3.59 2.45
CA PRO A 356 -10.70 4.92 2.14
C PRO A 356 -9.92 4.90 0.82
N SER A 357 -9.91 6.02 0.10
CA SER A 357 -9.10 6.12 -1.14
C SER A 357 -7.60 6.09 -0.87
N ASN A 358 -7.18 6.60 0.29
CA ASN A 358 -5.78 6.56 0.75
C ASN A 358 -5.72 6.64 2.28
N SER A 359 -4.51 6.65 2.90
CA SER A 359 -4.30 7.13 4.26
C SER A 359 -4.19 8.66 4.30
N HIS A 360 -4.42 9.25 5.46
CA HIS A 360 -4.22 10.69 5.66
C HIS A 360 -4.03 10.99 7.15
N PRO A 361 -2.94 11.67 7.56
CA PRO A 361 -2.59 11.86 8.98
C PRO A 361 -3.59 12.69 9.77
N LEU A 362 -4.49 13.43 9.10
CA LEU A 362 -5.56 14.19 9.73
C LEU A 362 -6.91 13.45 9.78
N MET A 363 -6.99 12.20 9.30
CA MET A 363 -8.20 11.40 9.53
C MET A 363 -8.40 11.18 11.02
N THR A 364 -9.66 11.11 11.45
CA THR A 364 -9.99 10.86 12.85
C THR A 364 -10.72 9.54 13.03
N TYR A 365 -10.54 8.90 14.17
CA TYR A 365 -11.28 7.69 14.53
C TYR A 365 -12.80 7.87 14.42
N LYS A 366 -13.30 9.03 14.76
CA LYS A 366 -14.73 9.39 14.65
C LYS A 366 -15.27 9.22 13.23
N HIS A 367 -14.55 9.72 12.19
CA HIS A 367 -14.99 9.61 10.80
C HIS A 367 -14.86 8.17 10.29
N ILE A 368 -13.76 7.48 10.63
CA ILE A 368 -13.59 6.05 10.34
C ILE A 368 -14.72 5.21 10.94
N LYS A 369 -15.07 5.47 12.19
CA LYS A 369 -16.19 4.79 12.86
C LYS A 369 -17.51 4.98 12.11
N TRP A 370 -17.82 6.20 11.67
CA TRP A 370 -19.02 6.47 10.87
C TRP A 370 -19.03 5.72 9.55
N MET A 371 -17.87 5.65 8.86
CA MET A 371 -17.71 4.90 7.63
C MET A 371 -17.97 3.40 7.88
N ILE A 372 -17.39 2.81 8.92
CA ILE A 372 -17.57 1.40 9.27
C ILE A 372 -19.03 1.11 9.65
N GLU A 373 -19.65 1.96 10.47
CA GLU A 373 -21.06 1.85 10.86
C GLU A 373 -21.98 1.93 9.64
N ALA A 374 -21.73 2.86 8.72
CA ALA A 374 -22.50 3.00 7.49
C ALA A 374 -22.32 1.77 6.58
N THR A 375 -21.11 1.24 6.46
CA THR A 375 -20.85 0.02 5.67
C THR A 375 -21.61 -1.17 6.24
N LYS A 376 -21.60 -1.35 7.56
CA LYS A 376 -22.36 -2.42 8.24
C LYS A 376 -23.88 -2.24 8.08
N LYS A 377 -24.36 -1.02 7.96
CA LYS A 377 -25.78 -0.71 7.76
C LYS A 377 -26.25 -0.96 6.34
N PHE A 378 -25.47 -0.54 5.33
CA PHE A 378 -25.90 -0.54 3.93
C PHE A 378 -25.28 -1.69 3.10
N GLY A 379 -24.23 -2.33 3.59
CA GLY A 379 -23.47 -3.34 2.86
C GLY A 379 -23.87 -4.78 3.09
N VAL A 380 -24.95 -5.05 3.84
CA VAL A 380 -25.46 -6.41 4.07
C VAL A 380 -26.21 -6.89 2.83
N TYR A 381 -25.87 -8.07 2.33
CA TYR A 381 -26.55 -8.68 1.17
C TYR A 381 -27.80 -9.47 1.60
N PRO A 382 -28.90 -9.42 0.82
CA PRO A 382 -29.08 -8.61 -0.38
C PRO A 382 -29.12 -7.12 -0.07
N LEU A 383 -28.43 -6.31 -0.89
CA LEU A 383 -28.33 -4.88 -0.69
C LEU A 383 -29.71 -4.20 -0.74
N GLN A 384 -30.00 -3.37 0.26
CA GLN A 384 -31.22 -2.58 0.36
C GLN A 384 -30.85 -1.09 0.29
N LEU A 385 -30.75 -0.53 -0.93
CA LEU A 385 -30.18 0.79 -1.21
C LEU A 385 -31.23 1.76 -1.80
#